data_6160111769dad9e7a1bb09399273507a
#
_entry.id   6160111769dad9e7a1bb09399273507a
#
_cell.length_a   1.000
_cell.length_b   1.000
_cell.length_c   1.000
_cell.angle_alpha   90.00
_cell.angle_beta   90.00
_cell.angle_gamma   90.00
#
_symmetry.space_group_name_H-M   'P 1'
#
loop_
_entity.id
_entity.type
_entity.pdbx_description
1 polymer ?
#
loop_
_entity_poly.entity_id
_entity_poly.type
_entity_poly.pdbx_seq_one_letter_code
_entity_poly.pdbx_strand_id
1 'polypeptide(L)'
;MIKNDYEVKYPLDAVSVEKFSELLGKPETAVRKMIINNKLPVVELTDPEVAAARVGERWVVISEFNRRVLEAYYNRPAEERAAWLKWLGL
;
A
#
# COMPACT_ATOMS: atom_id res chain seq x y z
N MET A 1 -6.16 20.09 -17.19
CA MET A 1 -6.61 19.00 -16.33
C MET A 1 -6.22 19.24 -14.88
N ILE A 2 -7.11 18.96 -14.01
CA ILE A 2 -6.90 19.25 -12.59
C ILE A 2 -6.55 17.92 -11.91
N LYS A 3 -5.33 17.48 -12.08
CA LYS A 3 -4.91 16.19 -11.59
C LYS A 3 -4.93 16.06 -10.07
N ASN A 4 -4.73 17.18 -9.37
CA ASN A 4 -4.69 17.13 -7.91
C ASN A 4 -6.06 16.86 -7.27
N ASP A 5 -7.14 17.13 -8.01
CA ASP A 5 -8.49 16.89 -7.51
C ASP A 5 -8.81 15.40 -7.39
N TYR A 6 -8.07 14.57 -8.11
CA TYR A 6 -8.31 13.14 -8.12
C TYR A 6 -7.25 12.36 -7.35
N GLU A 7 -6.32 13.06 -6.74
CA GLU A 7 -5.28 12.42 -5.97
C GLU A 7 -5.81 12.04 -4.59
N VAL A 8 -5.70 10.78 -4.26
CA VAL A 8 -6.10 10.30 -2.94
C VAL A 8 -4.95 10.54 -1.98
N LYS A 9 -5.21 11.30 -0.94
CA LYS A 9 -4.20 11.59 0.08
C LYS A 9 -4.58 10.97 1.40
N TYR A 10 -3.60 10.40 2.04
CA TYR A 10 -3.77 9.82 3.36
C TYR A 10 -3.12 10.73 4.39
N PRO A 11 -3.62 10.75 5.62
CA PRO A 11 -3.02 11.61 6.65
C PRO A 11 -1.59 11.21 7.01
N LEU A 12 -1.22 9.98 6.71
CA LEU A 12 0.12 9.46 6.96
C LEU A 12 0.59 8.66 5.76
N ASP A 13 1.89 8.69 5.50
CA ASP A 13 2.48 7.88 4.44
C ASP A 13 2.61 6.42 4.83
N ALA A 14 2.55 6.11 6.12
CA ALA A 14 2.62 4.75 6.62
C ALA A 14 1.56 4.55 7.69
N VAL A 15 1.04 3.34 7.78
CA VAL A 15 -0.01 3.00 8.76
C VAL A 15 0.31 1.67 9.41
N SER A 16 -0.35 1.40 10.54
CA SER A 16 -0.21 0.13 11.24
C SER A 16 -0.73 -1.02 10.38
N VAL A 17 -0.35 -2.24 10.76
CA VAL A 17 -0.83 -3.45 10.09
C VAL A 17 -2.35 -3.54 10.18
N GLU A 18 -2.91 -3.23 11.34
CA GLU A 18 -4.35 -3.24 11.56
C GLU A 18 -5.07 -2.28 10.61
N LYS A 19 -4.55 -1.07 10.50
CA LYS A 19 -5.15 -0.07 9.62
C LYS A 19 -5.03 -0.46 8.17
N PHE A 20 -3.89 -1.01 7.77
CA PHE A 20 -3.70 -1.45 6.39
C PHE A 20 -4.66 -2.60 6.05
N SER A 21 -4.88 -3.52 6.98
CA SER A 21 -5.81 -4.63 6.74
C SER A 21 -7.23 -4.13 6.54
N GLU A 22 -7.64 -3.10 7.29
CA GLU A 22 -8.91 -2.43 7.11
C GLU A 22 -9.03 -1.83 5.71
N LEU A 23 -8.02 -1.07 5.31
CA LEU A 23 -8.00 -0.38 4.01
C LEU A 23 -7.99 -1.36 2.85
N LEU A 24 -7.27 -2.47 2.99
CA LEU A 24 -7.17 -3.48 1.94
C LEU A 24 -8.38 -4.40 1.90
N GLY A 25 -9.13 -4.50 3.00
CA GLY A 25 -10.26 -5.40 3.10
C GLY A 25 -9.86 -6.86 3.29
N LYS A 26 -8.69 -7.10 3.88
CA LYS A 26 -8.21 -8.45 4.17
C LYS A 26 -8.03 -8.64 5.67
N PRO A 27 -8.14 -9.88 6.17
CA PRO A 27 -7.87 -10.14 7.57
C PRO A 27 -6.44 -9.78 7.95
N GLU A 28 -6.25 -9.34 9.18
CA GLU A 28 -4.94 -8.97 9.69
C GLU A 28 -3.92 -10.11 9.56
N THR A 29 -4.36 -11.34 9.78
CA THR A 29 -3.50 -12.51 9.65
C THR A 29 -2.95 -12.65 8.22
N ALA A 30 -3.78 -12.35 7.21
CA ALA A 30 -3.35 -12.39 5.82
C ALA A 30 -2.30 -11.31 5.53
N VAL A 31 -2.52 -10.11 6.07
CA VAL A 31 -1.59 -8.99 5.89
C VAL A 31 -0.25 -9.31 6.56
N ARG A 32 -0.27 -9.87 7.76
CA ARG A 32 0.97 -10.26 8.44
C ARG A 32 1.74 -11.31 7.67
N LYS A 33 1.04 -12.23 7.04
CA LYS A 33 1.66 -13.23 6.18
C LYS A 33 2.32 -12.60 4.96
N MET A 34 1.66 -11.61 4.36
CA MET A 34 2.23 -10.87 3.25
C MET A 34 3.53 -10.16 3.65
N ILE A 35 3.55 -9.60 4.86
CA ILE A 35 4.75 -8.94 5.39
C ILE A 35 5.89 -9.94 5.58
N ILE A 36 5.60 -11.09 6.19
CA ILE A 36 6.60 -12.14 6.41
C ILE A 36 7.20 -12.59 5.08
N ASN A 37 6.39 -12.65 4.05
CA ASN A 37 6.82 -13.10 2.71
C ASN A 37 7.38 -11.96 1.85
N ASN A 38 7.65 -10.80 2.43
CA ASN A 38 8.21 -9.63 1.75
C ASN A 38 7.35 -9.14 0.57
N LYS A 39 6.04 -9.21 0.73
CA LYS A 39 5.11 -8.78 -0.32
C LYS A 39 4.57 -7.37 -0.12
N LEU A 40 4.96 -6.70 0.96
CA LEU A 40 4.51 -5.35 1.26
C LEU A 40 5.69 -4.47 1.65
N PRO A 41 5.63 -3.17 1.31
CA PRO A 41 6.66 -2.23 1.76
C PRO A 41 6.43 -1.89 3.23
N VAL A 42 7.35 -2.29 4.08
CA VAL A 42 7.22 -2.07 5.51
C VAL A 42 8.43 -1.33 6.06
N VAL A 43 8.20 -0.61 7.14
CA VAL A 43 9.24 0.02 7.92
C VAL A 43 9.08 -0.39 9.37
N GLU A 44 10.19 -0.58 10.07
CA GLU A 44 10.17 -0.85 11.50
C GLU A 44 10.46 0.43 12.25
N LEU A 45 9.54 0.76 13.15
CA LEU A 45 9.69 1.92 14.00
C LEU A 45 10.10 1.41 15.38
N THR A 46 11.33 1.70 15.77
CA THR A 46 11.88 1.23 17.03
C THR A 46 12.21 2.42 17.91
N ASP A 47 11.77 2.37 19.15
CA ASP A 47 12.14 3.39 20.13
C ASP A 47 13.60 3.14 20.54
N PRO A 48 14.51 4.07 20.28
CA PRO A 48 15.92 3.86 20.61
C PRO A 48 16.19 3.76 22.12
N GLU A 49 15.23 4.16 22.94
CA GLU A 49 15.38 4.09 24.40
C GLU A 49 14.89 2.76 24.98
N VAL A 50 14.26 1.93 24.15
CA VAL A 50 13.79 0.61 24.59
C VAL A 50 14.90 -0.40 24.31
N ALA A 51 15.02 -1.39 25.19
CA ALA A 51 16.05 -2.41 25.09
C ALA A 51 16.07 -3.07 23.71
N ALA A 52 17.28 -3.31 23.20
CA ALA A 52 17.52 -3.79 21.84
C ALA A 52 16.90 -5.15 21.53
N ALA A 53 16.46 -5.89 22.52
CA ALA A 53 15.86 -7.21 22.31
C ALA A 53 14.42 -7.14 21.78
N ARG A 54 13.84 -5.95 21.72
CA ARG A 54 12.45 -5.79 21.31
C ARG A 54 12.35 -5.54 19.81
N VAL A 55 11.52 -6.33 19.15
CA VAL A 55 11.21 -6.07 17.75
C VAL A 55 10.41 -4.77 17.65
N GLY A 56 10.81 -3.88 16.77
CA GLY A 56 10.10 -2.64 16.54
C GLY A 56 8.74 -2.87 15.92
N GLU A 57 7.90 -1.86 16.05
CA GLU A 57 6.58 -1.88 15.44
C GLU A 57 6.71 -1.79 13.93
N ARG A 58 6.02 -2.63 13.20
CA ARG A 58 6.04 -2.63 11.73
C ARG A 58 4.86 -1.85 11.19
N TRP A 59 5.18 -0.95 10.27
CA TRP A 59 4.17 -0.15 9.59
C TRP A 59 4.28 -0.36 8.09
N VAL A 60 3.14 -0.33 7.41
CA VAL A 60 3.08 -0.47 5.95
C VAL A 60 3.15 0.92 5.32
N VAL A 61 4.08 1.10 4.38
CA VAL A 61 4.27 2.38 3.71
C VAL A 61 3.24 2.49 2.58
N ILE A 62 2.13 3.17 2.85
CA ILE A 62 1.01 3.29 1.91
C ILE A 62 1.41 4.00 0.63
N SER A 63 2.17 5.07 0.73
CA SER A 63 2.58 5.84 -0.44
C SER A 63 3.36 4.97 -1.43
N GLU A 64 4.25 4.13 -0.93
CA GLU A 64 5.03 3.24 -1.78
C GLU A 64 4.15 2.12 -2.36
N PHE A 65 3.24 1.58 -1.55
CA PHE A 65 2.31 0.56 -2.02
C PHE A 65 1.46 1.10 -3.18
N ASN A 66 0.91 2.28 -3.00
CA ASN A 66 0.06 2.92 -4.03
C ASN A 66 0.84 3.20 -5.30
N ARG A 67 2.07 3.66 -5.16
CA ARG A 67 2.92 3.96 -6.31
C ARG A 67 3.19 2.69 -7.11
N ARG A 68 3.46 1.59 -6.44
CA ARG A 68 3.75 0.32 -7.11
C ARG A 68 2.51 -0.30 -7.75
N VAL A 69 1.36 -0.16 -7.12
CA VAL A 69 0.10 -0.61 -7.71
C VAL A 69 -0.16 0.14 -9.02
N LEU A 70 0.02 1.44 -9.00
CA LEU A 70 -0.16 2.27 -10.19
C LEU A 70 0.85 1.89 -11.29
N GLU A 71 2.09 1.64 -10.90
CA GLU A 71 3.15 1.22 -11.81
C GLU A 71 2.79 -0.12 -12.46
N ALA A 72 2.30 -1.07 -11.68
CA ALA A 72 1.87 -2.37 -12.18
C ALA A 72 0.72 -2.22 -13.19
N TYR A 73 -0.20 -1.31 -12.93
CA TYR A 73 -1.28 -1.01 -13.85
C TYR A 73 -0.74 -0.52 -15.20
N TYR A 74 0.20 0.41 -15.17
CA TYR A 74 0.77 0.96 -16.41
C TYR A 74 1.68 -0.02 -17.14
N ASN A 75 2.12 -1.08 -16.45
CA ASN A 75 2.93 -2.12 -17.09
C ASN A 75 2.09 -3.17 -17.81
N ARG A 76 0.77 -3.11 -17.66
CA ARG A 76 -0.10 -4.00 -18.42
C ARG A 76 -0.10 -3.61 -19.91
N PRO A 77 -0.34 -4.56 -20.82
CA PRO A 77 -0.47 -4.21 -22.25
C PRO A 77 -1.51 -3.11 -22.44
N ALA A 78 -1.23 -2.18 -23.33
CA ALA A 78 -2.09 -1.01 -23.54
C ALA A 78 -3.55 -1.39 -23.84
N GLU A 79 -3.78 -2.44 -24.61
CA GLU A 79 -5.11 -2.90 -24.94
C GLU A 79 -5.91 -3.33 -23.73
N GLU A 80 -5.27 -4.11 -22.84
CA GLU A 80 -5.91 -4.57 -21.63
C GLU A 80 -6.11 -3.43 -20.66
N ARG A 81 -5.12 -2.54 -20.55
CA ARG A 81 -5.18 -1.40 -19.66
C ARG A 81 -6.31 -0.45 -19.99
N ALA A 82 -6.62 -0.29 -21.28
CA ALA A 82 -7.64 0.64 -21.73
C ALA A 82 -9.02 0.02 -21.95
N ALA A 83 -9.13 -1.29 -21.89
CA ALA A 83 -10.37 -1.99 -22.22
C ALA A 83 -11.56 -1.54 -21.36
N TRP A 84 -11.31 -1.28 -20.07
CA TRP A 84 -12.36 -0.86 -19.17
C TRP A 84 -12.94 0.52 -19.51
N LEU A 85 -12.16 1.35 -20.18
CA LEU A 85 -12.63 2.67 -20.60
C LEU A 85 -13.77 2.55 -21.61
N LYS A 86 -13.69 1.58 -22.50
CA LYS A 86 -14.76 1.33 -23.47
C LYS A 86 -16.05 0.91 -22.75
N TRP A 87 -15.90 0.10 -21.72
CA TRP A 87 -17.03 -0.33 -20.93
C TRP A 87 -17.72 0.86 -20.25
N LEU A 88 -16.96 1.87 -19.87
CA LEU A 88 -17.49 3.10 -19.28
C LEU A 88 -18.01 4.10 -20.31
N GLY A 89 -17.81 3.83 -21.61
CA GLY A 89 -18.23 4.74 -22.67
C GLY A 89 -17.26 5.88 -22.94
N LEU A 90 -16.02 5.70 -22.56
CA LEU A 90 -14.99 6.73 -22.75
C LEU A 90 -14.04 6.44 -23.90
#